data_28ed1c61ef08f8bf5a3c39a85fee0acd
#
_entry.id   28ed1c61ef08f8bf5a3c39a85fee0acd
#
_cell.length_a   1.000
_cell.length_b   1.000
_cell.length_c   1.000
_cell.angle_alpha   90.00
_cell.angle_beta   90.00
_cell.angle_gamma   90.00
#
_symmetry.space_group_name_H-M   'P 1'
#
loop_
_entity.id
_entity.type
_entity.pdbx_description
1 polymer ?
#
loop_
_entity_poly.entity_id
_entity_poly.type
_entity_poly.pdbx_seq_one_letter_code
_entity_poly.pdbx_strand_id
1 'polypeptide(L)'
;VRSRRQRQMCIRDSCKQKTAIFLVMPEEDNTKYFIISLILQQLYREILAVADENGGKLDNRVMFFWDEVGTIPKIESAEMMFSAIRSRRVSIVAMIQSFAQLQKNYGKEGAEIIVDNCQDTIFGGFAPNSESAEVLSKNLGNRTVLSGSVNRGKNDPSQSLQMMQRSVMTADELKSLPKGNFIVAKTGAHPMRTKLKLFLKWGITFEEPYEVEEKAARKVA
;
A
#
# COMPACT_ATOMS: atom_id res chain seq x y z
N VAL A 1 11.09 -24.11 -23.71
CA VAL A 1 10.25 -22.88 -23.74
C VAL A 1 8.79 -23.31 -23.77
N ARG A 2 8.02 -23.03 -22.72
CA ARG A 2 6.58 -23.31 -22.72
C ARG A 2 5.89 -22.38 -23.72
N SER A 3 4.96 -22.93 -24.53
CA SER A 3 4.21 -22.13 -25.49
C SER A 3 3.38 -21.03 -24.82
N ARG A 4 2.97 -19.99 -25.57
CA ARG A 4 2.10 -18.91 -25.05
C ARG A 4 0.81 -19.47 -24.43
N ARG A 5 0.21 -20.50 -25.03
CA ARG A 5 -0.99 -21.19 -24.52
C ARG A 5 -0.73 -21.88 -23.17
N GLN A 6 0.42 -22.53 -22.98
CA GLN A 6 0.75 -23.18 -21.70
C GLN A 6 0.95 -22.18 -20.57
N ARG A 7 1.50 -20.99 -20.87
CA ARG A 7 1.63 -19.91 -19.87
C ARG A 7 0.28 -19.32 -19.46
N GLN A 8 -0.61 -19.12 -20.40
CA GLN A 8 -1.99 -18.68 -20.11
C GLN A 8 -2.77 -19.70 -19.28
N MET A 9 -2.66 -21.00 -19.60
CA MET A 9 -3.26 -22.06 -18.78
C MET A 9 -2.76 -22.03 -17.33
N CYS A 10 -1.47 -21.87 -17.10
CA CYS A 10 -0.93 -21.80 -15.74
C CYS A 10 -1.50 -20.64 -14.91
N ILE A 11 -1.69 -19.46 -15.49
CA ILE A 11 -2.28 -18.30 -14.82
C ILE A 11 -3.76 -18.57 -14.51
N ARG A 12 -4.51 -19.11 -15.47
CA ARG A 12 -5.91 -19.45 -15.29
C ARG A 12 -6.14 -20.51 -14.22
N ASP A 13 -5.27 -21.52 -14.18
CA ASP A 13 -5.33 -22.57 -13.16
C ASP A 13 -5.00 -22.03 -11.75
N SER A 14 -4.09 -21.06 -11.66
CA SER A 14 -3.77 -20.41 -10.37
C SER A 14 -4.93 -19.58 -9.82
N CYS A 15 -5.86 -19.11 -10.65
CA CYS A 15 -7.09 -18.46 -10.19
C CYS A 15 -8.11 -19.47 -9.60
N LYS A 16 -7.99 -20.74 -9.95
CA LYS A 16 -8.90 -21.82 -9.49
C LYS A 16 -8.40 -22.57 -8.27
N GLN A 17 -7.10 -22.54 -8.03
CA GLN A 17 -6.43 -23.27 -6.93
C GLN A 17 -5.76 -22.29 -5.97
N LYS A 18 -5.52 -22.71 -4.71
CA LYS A 18 -4.70 -21.96 -3.77
C LYS A 18 -3.27 -21.92 -4.30
N THR A 19 -2.83 -20.78 -4.77
CA THR A 19 -1.52 -20.60 -5.40
C THR A 19 -0.87 -19.33 -4.88
N ALA A 20 0.43 -19.38 -4.61
CA ALA A 20 1.25 -18.20 -4.34
C ALA A 20 2.28 -18.05 -5.47
N ILE A 21 2.38 -16.85 -6.04
CA ILE A 21 3.35 -16.51 -7.09
C ILE A 21 4.25 -15.43 -6.52
N PHE A 22 5.56 -15.70 -6.47
CA PHE A 22 6.56 -14.75 -6.01
C PHE A 22 7.34 -14.23 -7.22
N LEU A 23 7.35 -12.90 -7.40
CA LEU A 23 8.15 -12.21 -8.40
C LEU A 23 9.26 -11.47 -7.65
N VAL A 24 10.44 -12.04 -7.63
CA VAL A 24 11.61 -11.48 -6.95
C VAL A 24 12.50 -10.79 -7.97
N MET A 25 12.88 -9.56 -7.67
CA MET A 25 13.76 -8.75 -8.50
C MET A 25 15.07 -8.46 -7.78
N PRO A 26 16.22 -8.61 -8.44
CA PRO A 26 17.48 -8.15 -7.88
C PRO A 26 17.51 -6.61 -7.86
N GLU A 27 17.88 -6.01 -6.75
CA GLU A 27 17.95 -4.55 -6.59
C GLU A 27 19.02 -3.91 -7.47
N GLU A 28 20.06 -4.67 -7.82
CA GLU A 28 21.23 -4.20 -8.57
C GLU A 28 20.99 -4.02 -10.07
N ASP A 29 19.96 -4.67 -10.64
CA ASP A 29 19.71 -4.71 -12.11
C ASP A 29 18.34 -4.13 -12.49
N ASN A 30 18.30 -2.81 -12.64
CA ASN A 30 17.10 -2.10 -13.06
C ASN A 30 16.67 -2.40 -14.50
N THR A 31 17.53 -3.00 -15.32
CA THR A 31 17.25 -3.22 -16.74
C THR A 31 16.12 -4.22 -16.96
N LYS A 32 15.85 -5.09 -15.99
CA LYS A 32 14.81 -6.12 -16.08
C LYS A 32 13.48 -5.71 -15.43
N TYR A 33 13.41 -4.57 -14.77
CA TYR A 33 12.20 -4.13 -14.06
C TYR A 33 10.99 -3.97 -14.98
N PHE A 34 11.20 -3.57 -16.26
CA PHE A 34 10.11 -3.48 -17.21
C PHE A 34 9.40 -4.83 -17.46
N ILE A 35 10.11 -5.96 -17.30
CA ILE A 35 9.56 -7.31 -17.44
C ILE A 35 8.48 -7.56 -16.38
N ILE A 36 8.70 -7.08 -15.16
CA ILE A 36 7.73 -7.21 -14.06
C ILE A 36 6.45 -6.45 -14.39
N SER A 37 6.58 -5.22 -14.89
CA SER A 37 5.43 -4.44 -15.33
C SER A 37 4.62 -5.18 -16.41
N LEU A 38 5.30 -5.79 -17.39
CA LEU A 38 4.64 -6.60 -18.41
C LEU A 38 3.97 -7.86 -17.85
N ILE A 39 4.63 -8.55 -16.89
CA ILE A 39 4.06 -9.74 -16.25
C ILE A 39 2.81 -9.35 -15.46
N LEU A 40 2.86 -8.27 -14.68
CA LEU A 40 1.71 -7.80 -13.89
C LEU A 40 0.55 -7.40 -14.80
N GLN A 41 0.81 -6.71 -15.91
CA GLN A 41 -0.22 -6.38 -16.89
C GLN A 41 -0.84 -7.63 -17.52
N GLN A 42 -0.02 -8.63 -17.86
CA GLN A 42 -0.52 -9.87 -18.43
C GLN A 42 -1.33 -10.68 -17.41
N LEU A 43 -0.85 -10.77 -16.17
CA LEU A 43 -1.60 -11.39 -15.05
C LEU A 43 -2.96 -10.72 -14.88
N TYR A 44 -3.00 -9.39 -14.86
CA TYR A 44 -4.23 -8.64 -14.74
C TYR A 44 -5.23 -8.93 -15.86
N ARG A 45 -4.77 -8.95 -17.12
CA ARG A 45 -5.62 -9.27 -18.29
C ARG A 45 -6.21 -10.67 -18.20
N GLU A 46 -5.40 -11.66 -17.82
CA GLU A 46 -5.88 -13.04 -17.69
C GLU A 46 -6.87 -13.18 -16.53
N ILE A 47 -6.63 -12.48 -15.41
CA ILE A 47 -7.57 -12.43 -14.27
C ILE A 47 -8.92 -11.85 -14.69
N LEU A 48 -8.91 -10.76 -15.47
CA LEU A 48 -10.14 -10.17 -15.99
C LEU A 48 -10.88 -11.14 -16.92
N ALA A 49 -10.14 -11.81 -17.83
CA ALA A 49 -10.74 -12.79 -18.75
C ALA A 49 -11.39 -13.95 -17.98
N VAL A 50 -10.73 -14.48 -16.94
CA VAL A 50 -11.30 -15.53 -16.07
C VAL A 50 -12.54 -15.01 -15.31
N ALA A 51 -12.49 -13.78 -14.82
CA ALA A 51 -13.64 -13.18 -14.13
C ALA A 51 -14.84 -13.01 -15.07
N ASP A 52 -14.60 -12.58 -16.32
CA ASP A 52 -15.67 -12.41 -17.33
C ASP A 52 -16.30 -13.75 -17.72
N GLU A 53 -15.48 -14.80 -17.88
CA GLU A 53 -15.98 -16.17 -18.11
C GLU A 53 -16.83 -16.69 -16.94
N ASN A 54 -16.58 -16.22 -15.72
CA ASN A 54 -17.30 -16.60 -14.49
C ASN A 54 -18.39 -15.60 -14.09
N GLY A 55 -19.02 -14.93 -15.04
CA GLY A 55 -20.10 -13.99 -14.78
C GLY A 55 -19.68 -12.70 -14.08
N GLY A 56 -18.44 -12.26 -14.32
CA GLY A 56 -17.91 -10.99 -13.89
C GLY A 56 -17.13 -11.02 -12.56
N LYS A 57 -16.96 -12.18 -11.93
CA LYS A 57 -16.24 -12.33 -10.65
C LYS A 57 -15.41 -13.60 -10.63
N LEU A 58 -14.29 -13.54 -9.92
CA LEU A 58 -13.51 -14.75 -9.63
C LEU A 58 -14.17 -15.59 -8.54
N ASP A 59 -14.03 -16.91 -8.61
CA ASP A 59 -14.48 -17.83 -7.55
C ASP A 59 -13.63 -17.64 -6.28
N ASN A 60 -12.32 -17.54 -6.44
CA ASN A 60 -11.37 -17.28 -5.37
C ASN A 60 -10.90 -15.83 -5.40
N ARG A 61 -10.63 -15.26 -4.23
CA ARG A 61 -10.04 -13.94 -4.13
C ARG A 61 -8.57 -13.98 -4.57
N VAL A 62 -8.18 -13.09 -5.46
CA VAL A 62 -6.79 -12.85 -5.81
C VAL A 62 -6.29 -11.63 -5.04
N MET A 63 -5.11 -11.73 -4.44
CA MET A 63 -4.46 -10.62 -3.75
C MET A 63 -3.10 -10.35 -4.37
N PHE A 64 -2.88 -9.11 -4.74
CA PHE A 64 -1.57 -8.61 -5.12
C PHE A 64 -0.93 -7.92 -3.93
N PHE A 65 0.28 -8.33 -3.58
CA PHE A 65 1.13 -7.64 -2.62
C PHE A 65 2.27 -6.99 -3.40
N TRP A 66 2.21 -5.67 -3.52
CA TRP A 66 3.22 -4.87 -4.20
C TRP A 66 4.10 -4.22 -3.16
N ASP A 67 5.22 -4.85 -2.89
CA ASP A 67 6.22 -4.27 -2.02
C ASP A 67 7.02 -3.21 -2.78
N GLU A 68 7.26 -2.09 -2.15
CA GLU A 68 8.04 -0.96 -2.69
C GLU A 68 7.61 -0.48 -4.09
N VAL A 69 6.32 -0.25 -4.31
CA VAL A 69 5.76 0.21 -5.61
C VAL A 69 6.50 1.44 -6.17
N GLY A 70 7.08 2.26 -5.29
CA GLY A 70 7.83 3.44 -5.70
C GLY A 70 9.13 3.16 -6.45
N THR A 71 9.69 1.95 -6.33
CA THR A 71 10.94 1.54 -7.00
C THR A 71 10.69 0.81 -8.32
N ILE A 72 9.49 0.25 -8.50
CA ILE A 72 9.11 -0.44 -9.72
C ILE A 72 8.77 0.58 -10.81
N PRO A 73 9.16 0.36 -12.09
CA PRO A 73 8.71 1.22 -13.18
C PRO A 73 7.18 1.28 -13.26
N LYS A 74 6.67 2.38 -13.80
CA LYS A 74 5.24 2.57 -13.98
C LYS A 74 4.57 1.34 -14.59
N ILE A 75 3.55 0.84 -13.92
CA ILE A 75 2.65 -0.19 -14.46
C ILE A 75 1.54 0.56 -15.18
N GLU A 76 1.52 0.54 -16.50
CA GLU A 76 0.58 1.36 -17.30
C GLU A 76 -0.89 1.20 -16.94
N SER A 77 -1.28 0.01 -16.48
CA SER A 77 -2.65 -0.29 -16.08
C SER A 77 -2.94 -0.07 -14.59
N ALA A 78 -1.99 0.42 -13.79
CA ALA A 78 -2.14 0.49 -12.34
C ALA A 78 -3.36 1.33 -11.92
N GLU A 79 -3.52 2.54 -12.46
CA GLU A 79 -4.65 3.42 -12.14
C GLU A 79 -6.00 2.72 -12.41
N MET A 80 -6.10 2.02 -13.54
CA MET A 80 -7.28 1.24 -13.91
C MET A 80 -7.45 0.03 -12.98
N MET A 81 -6.35 -0.64 -12.61
CA MET A 81 -6.39 -1.76 -11.68
C MET A 81 -6.97 -1.32 -10.33
N PHE A 82 -6.49 -0.24 -9.73
CA PHE A 82 -7.01 0.26 -8.46
C PHE A 82 -8.48 0.66 -8.54
N SER A 83 -8.93 1.22 -9.67
CA SER A 83 -10.30 1.67 -9.84
C SER A 83 -11.30 0.53 -10.08
N ALA A 84 -10.94 -0.50 -10.82
CA ALA A 84 -11.89 -1.46 -11.39
C ALA A 84 -11.90 -2.84 -10.72
N ILE A 85 -10.82 -3.27 -10.07
CA ILE A 85 -10.65 -4.68 -9.68
C ILE A 85 -11.51 -5.13 -8.49
N ARG A 86 -12.00 -4.21 -7.67
CA ARG A 86 -12.81 -4.53 -6.49
C ARG A 86 -14.03 -5.38 -6.84
N SER A 87 -14.74 -5.05 -7.92
CA SER A 87 -15.91 -5.78 -8.39
C SER A 87 -15.58 -7.22 -8.82
N ARG A 88 -14.33 -7.49 -9.19
CA ARG A 88 -13.85 -8.78 -9.70
C ARG A 88 -13.31 -9.73 -8.62
N ARG A 89 -13.43 -9.40 -7.33
CA ARG A 89 -12.81 -10.10 -6.19
C ARG A 89 -11.28 -10.09 -6.21
N VAL A 90 -10.70 -9.02 -6.71
CA VAL A 90 -9.25 -8.79 -6.65
C VAL A 90 -8.96 -7.69 -5.65
N SER A 91 -7.87 -7.80 -4.90
CA SER A 91 -7.40 -6.79 -3.95
C SER A 91 -5.94 -6.50 -4.21
N ILE A 92 -5.54 -5.24 -4.07
CA ILE A 92 -4.14 -4.83 -4.12
C ILE A 92 -3.76 -4.29 -2.75
N VAL A 93 -2.63 -4.73 -2.23
CA VAL A 93 -1.93 -4.15 -1.08
C VAL A 93 -0.65 -3.54 -1.63
N ALA A 94 -0.58 -2.23 -1.69
CA ALA A 94 0.58 -1.50 -2.17
C ALA A 94 1.33 -0.87 -1.00
N MET A 95 2.64 -1.07 -0.94
CA MET A 95 3.51 -0.46 0.05
C MET A 95 4.38 0.59 -0.63
N ILE A 96 4.42 1.77 -0.05
CA ILE A 96 5.23 2.90 -0.52
C ILE A 96 6.00 3.51 0.65
N GLN A 97 7.16 4.03 0.39
CA GLN A 97 7.94 4.75 1.41
C GLN A 97 7.50 6.22 1.52
N SER A 98 7.05 6.81 0.43
CA SER A 98 6.56 8.20 0.39
C SER A 98 5.60 8.43 -0.77
N PHE A 99 4.73 9.43 -0.63
CA PHE A 99 3.88 9.88 -1.74
C PHE A 99 4.69 10.46 -2.91
N ALA A 100 5.85 11.07 -2.64
CA ALA A 100 6.71 11.61 -3.68
C ALA A 100 7.22 10.53 -4.64
N GLN A 101 7.52 9.32 -4.15
CA GLN A 101 7.90 8.20 -5.01
C GLN A 101 6.73 7.76 -5.92
N LEU A 102 5.51 7.72 -5.39
CA LEU A 102 4.33 7.39 -6.18
C LEU A 102 4.08 8.44 -7.26
N GLN A 103 4.17 9.73 -6.90
CA GLN A 103 4.02 10.83 -7.84
C GLN A 103 5.10 10.86 -8.92
N LYS A 104 6.33 10.46 -8.59
CA LYS A 104 7.40 10.33 -9.58
C LYS A 104 7.05 9.34 -10.70
N ASN A 105 6.40 8.24 -10.36
CA ASN A 105 6.09 7.17 -11.31
C ASN A 105 4.78 7.41 -12.06
N TYR A 106 3.75 7.96 -11.39
CA TYR A 106 2.39 8.05 -11.94
C TYR A 106 1.94 9.50 -12.19
N GLY A 107 2.79 10.50 -11.88
CA GLY A 107 2.39 11.89 -11.85
C GLY A 107 1.49 12.18 -10.63
N LYS A 108 1.16 13.47 -10.42
CA LYS A 108 0.33 13.90 -9.30
C LYS A 108 -1.07 13.29 -9.37
N GLU A 109 -1.72 13.41 -10.51
CA GLU A 109 -3.10 12.94 -10.74
C GLU A 109 -3.20 11.41 -10.64
N GLY A 110 -2.28 10.65 -11.26
CA GLY A 110 -2.27 9.20 -11.19
C GLY A 110 -2.01 8.69 -9.77
N ALA A 111 -1.14 9.35 -9.00
CA ALA A 111 -0.91 9.03 -7.60
C ALA A 111 -2.17 9.28 -6.74
N GLU A 112 -2.88 10.39 -6.97
CA GLU A 112 -4.15 10.70 -6.30
C GLU A 112 -5.21 9.63 -6.62
N ILE A 113 -5.36 9.24 -7.90
CA ILE A 113 -6.30 8.18 -8.30
C ILE A 113 -5.99 6.86 -7.55
N ILE A 114 -4.73 6.48 -7.45
CA ILE A 114 -4.33 5.25 -6.76
C ILE A 114 -4.70 5.33 -5.27
N VAL A 115 -4.36 6.42 -4.61
CA VAL A 115 -4.59 6.60 -3.16
C VAL A 115 -6.08 6.67 -2.85
N ASP A 116 -6.87 7.40 -3.64
CA ASP A 116 -8.31 7.58 -3.43
C ASP A 116 -9.11 6.27 -3.60
N ASN A 117 -8.58 5.34 -4.39
CA ASN A 117 -9.18 4.01 -4.54
C ASN A 117 -8.78 3.02 -3.43
N CYS A 118 -7.87 3.39 -2.53
CA CYS A 118 -7.54 2.58 -1.37
C CYS A 118 -8.63 2.70 -0.31
N GLN A 119 -9.25 1.57 0.05
CA GLN A 119 -10.30 1.53 1.09
C GLN A 119 -9.73 1.66 2.49
N ASP A 120 -8.54 1.13 2.69
CA ASP A 120 -7.79 1.15 3.94
C ASP A 120 -6.40 1.71 3.66
N THR A 121 -5.94 2.64 4.48
CA THR A 121 -4.60 3.20 4.40
C THR A 121 -3.94 3.14 5.77
N ILE A 122 -2.73 2.59 5.82
CA ILE A 122 -1.96 2.41 7.05
C ILE A 122 -0.72 3.29 6.97
N PHE A 123 -0.58 4.21 7.88
CA PHE A 123 0.55 5.12 7.96
C PHE A 123 1.39 4.83 9.20
N GLY A 124 2.70 4.81 9.03
CA GLY A 124 3.62 4.66 10.16
C GLY A 124 5.07 4.90 9.75
N GLY A 125 5.85 5.45 10.67
CA GLY A 125 7.28 5.64 10.45
C GLY A 125 7.62 6.75 9.46
N PHE A 126 7.26 7.99 9.77
CA PHE A 126 7.62 9.15 8.95
C PHE A 126 9.08 9.58 9.16
N ALA A 127 9.77 9.88 8.07
CA ALA A 127 11.06 10.54 8.15
C ALA A 127 10.90 11.99 8.70
N PRO A 128 11.90 12.55 9.40
CA PRO A 128 11.81 13.90 9.98
C PRO A 128 11.38 14.99 8.98
N ASN A 129 11.85 14.90 7.74
CA ASN A 129 11.56 15.86 6.68
C ASN A 129 10.45 15.39 5.72
N SER A 130 9.60 14.45 6.14
CA SER A 130 8.56 13.87 5.29
C SER A 130 7.39 14.84 5.10
N GLU A 131 7.10 15.22 3.88
CA GLU A 131 5.87 15.93 3.51
C GLU A 131 4.62 15.04 3.66
N SER A 132 4.79 13.71 3.62
CA SER A 132 3.70 12.76 3.80
C SER A 132 3.02 12.91 5.16
N ALA A 133 3.75 13.33 6.20
CA ALA A 133 3.16 13.63 7.51
C ALA A 133 2.24 14.84 7.49
N GLU A 134 2.55 15.86 6.67
CA GLU A 134 1.70 17.04 6.51
C GLU A 134 0.41 16.71 5.74
N VAL A 135 0.54 15.91 4.66
CA VAL A 135 -0.61 15.41 3.91
C VAL A 135 -1.53 14.61 4.82
N LEU A 136 -0.98 13.69 5.61
CA LEU A 136 -1.77 12.92 6.55
C LEU A 136 -2.43 13.79 7.62
N SER A 137 -1.71 14.73 8.22
CA SER A 137 -2.26 15.66 9.22
C SER A 137 -3.48 16.43 8.69
N LYS A 138 -3.43 16.88 7.44
CA LYS A 138 -4.56 17.54 6.77
C LYS A 138 -5.73 16.57 6.55
N ASN A 139 -5.46 15.35 6.12
CA ASN A 139 -6.48 14.33 5.84
C ASN A 139 -7.17 13.81 7.10
N LEU A 140 -6.49 13.82 8.25
CA LEU A 140 -7.09 13.48 9.54
C LEU A 140 -8.10 14.55 10.01
N GLY A 141 -8.06 15.74 9.43
CA GLY A 141 -8.96 16.84 9.75
C GLY A 141 -8.64 17.53 11.07
N ASN A 142 -9.59 18.35 11.54
CA ASN A 142 -9.44 19.18 12.71
C ASN A 142 -10.43 18.76 13.81
N ARG A 143 -10.08 19.06 15.05
CA ARG A 143 -10.95 18.99 16.20
C ARG A 143 -11.01 20.35 16.89
N THR A 144 -12.11 20.65 17.52
CA THR A 144 -12.24 21.83 18.40
C THR A 144 -11.61 21.52 19.75
N VAL A 145 -10.69 22.35 20.19
CA VAL A 145 -10.05 22.28 21.50
C VAL A 145 -10.29 23.57 22.25
N LEU A 146 -10.40 23.44 23.55
CA LEU A 146 -10.45 24.60 24.43
C LEU A 146 -9.02 25.08 24.68
N SER A 147 -8.72 26.29 24.27
CA SER A 147 -7.44 26.95 24.54
C SER A 147 -7.69 28.13 25.43
N GLY A 148 -6.83 28.33 26.42
CA GLY A 148 -6.99 29.42 27.37
C GLY A 148 -5.67 30.05 27.74
N SER A 149 -5.70 31.37 27.96
CA SER A 149 -4.63 32.09 28.65
C SER A 149 -5.05 32.37 30.06
N VAL A 150 -4.13 32.08 31.00
CA VAL A 150 -4.30 32.41 32.39
C VAL A 150 -3.34 33.56 32.71
N ASN A 151 -3.90 34.73 32.98
CA ASN A 151 -3.10 35.85 33.46
C ASN A 151 -3.07 35.81 35.00
N ARG A 152 -1.90 35.56 35.56
CA ARG A 152 -1.68 35.55 37.01
C ARG A 152 -1.19 36.91 37.52
N GLY A 153 -1.97 37.96 37.29
CA GLY A 153 -1.71 39.25 37.88
C GLY A 153 -1.93 39.18 39.40
N LYS A 154 -1.10 39.91 40.19
CA LYS A 154 -1.17 39.90 41.65
C LYS A 154 -2.50 40.41 42.21
N ASN A 155 -3.24 41.23 41.45
CA ASN A 155 -4.45 41.88 41.91
C ASN A 155 -5.74 41.47 41.20
N ASP A 156 -5.64 40.75 40.04
CA ASP A 156 -6.84 40.33 39.34
C ASP A 156 -6.49 39.13 38.38
N PRO A 157 -6.65 37.90 38.83
CA PRO A 157 -6.43 36.74 38.00
C PRO A 157 -7.58 36.63 36.98
N SER A 158 -7.30 36.84 35.69
CA SER A 158 -8.26 36.64 34.64
C SER A 158 -7.94 35.37 33.83
N GLN A 159 -8.98 34.59 33.54
CA GLN A 159 -8.90 33.42 32.69
C GLN A 159 -9.76 33.66 31.44
N SER A 160 -9.14 33.63 30.28
CA SER A 160 -9.85 33.68 29.02
C SER A 160 -9.81 32.28 28.39
N LEU A 161 -10.98 31.71 28.15
CA LEU A 161 -11.15 30.44 27.47
C LEU A 161 -11.72 30.68 26.09
N GLN A 162 -11.05 30.15 25.08
CA GLN A 162 -11.44 30.29 23.69
C GLN A 162 -11.45 28.93 22.99
N MET A 163 -12.49 28.66 22.23
CA MET A 163 -12.53 27.48 21.38
C MET A 163 -11.71 27.74 20.12
N MET A 164 -10.77 26.85 19.80
CA MET A 164 -9.98 26.95 18.59
C MET A 164 -9.91 25.60 17.87
N GLN A 165 -9.76 25.66 16.55
CA GLN A 165 -9.54 24.48 15.77
C GLN A 165 -8.06 24.06 15.84
N ARG A 166 -7.85 22.76 16.06
CA ARG A 166 -6.53 22.12 16.02
C ARG A 166 -6.61 20.87 15.20
N SER A 167 -5.56 20.56 14.40
CA SER A 167 -5.46 19.25 13.73
C SER A 167 -5.63 18.12 14.73
N VAL A 168 -6.34 17.05 14.34
CA VAL A 168 -6.51 15.84 15.15
C VAL A 168 -5.16 15.31 15.59
N MET A 169 -4.19 15.28 14.68
CA MET A 169 -2.77 15.09 14.92
C MET A 169 -1.98 16.05 14.06
N THR A 170 -1.03 16.76 14.62
CA THR A 170 -0.12 17.63 13.86
C THR A 170 0.93 16.79 13.12
N ALA A 171 1.58 17.36 12.11
CA ALA A 171 2.68 16.70 11.42
C ALA A 171 3.82 16.28 12.37
N ASP A 172 4.11 17.11 13.38
CA ASP A 172 5.13 16.82 14.39
C ASP A 172 4.74 15.64 15.29
N GLU A 173 3.48 15.58 15.69
CA GLU A 173 2.96 14.43 16.46
C GLU A 173 3.01 13.13 15.65
N LEU A 174 2.77 13.20 14.34
CA LEU A 174 2.89 12.06 13.42
C LEU A 174 4.35 11.62 13.24
N LYS A 175 5.27 12.56 13.06
CA LYS A 175 6.72 12.29 12.96
C LYS A 175 7.29 11.72 14.26
N SER A 176 6.69 12.06 15.40
CA SER A 176 7.09 11.60 16.73
C SER A 176 6.41 10.30 17.16
N LEU A 177 5.66 9.63 16.28
CA LEU A 177 5.03 8.35 16.61
C LEU A 177 6.08 7.29 16.96
N PRO A 178 5.98 6.64 18.14
CA PRO A 178 6.90 5.59 18.51
C PRO A 178 6.86 4.42 17.52
N LYS A 179 8.00 3.77 17.29
CA LYS A 179 8.12 2.60 16.42
C LYS A 179 7.05 1.54 16.74
N GLY A 180 6.39 1.03 15.71
CA GLY A 180 5.31 0.05 15.83
C GLY A 180 3.93 0.67 16.07
N ASN A 181 3.80 2.00 16.18
CA ASN A 181 2.52 2.68 16.17
C ASN A 181 2.18 3.12 14.74
N PHE A 182 0.91 2.96 14.39
CA PHE A 182 0.37 3.26 13.08
C PHE A 182 -0.93 4.03 13.18
N ILE A 183 -1.21 4.84 12.19
CA ILE A 183 -2.52 5.45 11.97
C ILE A 183 -3.20 4.65 10.87
N VAL A 184 -4.37 4.13 11.16
CA VAL A 184 -5.20 3.40 10.19
C VAL A 184 -6.38 4.27 9.85
N ALA A 185 -6.49 4.62 8.58
CA ALA A 185 -7.64 5.31 8.01
C ALA A 185 -8.42 4.32 7.13
N LYS A 186 -9.72 4.27 7.32
CA LYS A 186 -10.64 3.39 6.57
C LYS A 186 -11.84 4.17 6.09
N THR A 187 -12.27 3.90 4.86
CA THR A 187 -13.46 4.50 4.30
C THR A 187 -14.69 4.21 5.18
N GLY A 188 -15.40 5.25 5.58
CA GLY A 188 -16.61 5.14 6.43
C GLY A 188 -16.34 4.93 7.91
N ALA A 189 -15.09 5.08 8.38
CA ALA A 189 -14.73 4.99 9.79
C ALA A 189 -13.80 6.14 10.20
N HIS A 190 -13.82 6.49 11.48
CA HIS A 190 -12.86 7.44 12.00
C HIS A 190 -11.45 6.83 12.02
N PRO A 191 -10.41 7.62 11.70
CA PRO A 191 -9.04 7.16 11.82
C PRO A 191 -8.71 6.69 13.23
N MET A 192 -7.95 5.61 13.33
CA MET A 192 -7.54 5.05 14.60
C MET A 192 -6.03 4.96 14.72
N ARG A 193 -5.50 5.19 15.93
CA ARG A 193 -4.12 4.86 16.27
C ARG A 193 -4.05 3.44 16.79
N THR A 194 -3.18 2.62 16.23
CA THR A 194 -2.97 1.23 16.64
C THR A 194 -1.50 0.93 16.88
N LYS A 195 -1.23 -0.12 17.64
CA LYS A 195 0.12 -0.65 17.83
C LYS A 195 0.18 -2.07 17.30
N LEU A 196 1.02 -2.28 16.30
CA LEU A 196 1.26 -3.59 15.71
C LEU A 196 2.55 -4.18 16.28
N LYS A 197 2.47 -5.47 16.62
CA LYS A 197 3.65 -6.25 16.99
C LYS A 197 4.36 -6.73 15.73
N LEU A 198 5.67 -6.82 15.76
CA LEU A 198 6.43 -7.51 14.71
C LEU A 198 5.96 -8.96 14.61
N PHE A 199 5.92 -9.52 13.40
CA PHE A 199 5.46 -10.90 13.15
C PHE A 199 6.22 -11.94 13.98
N LEU A 200 7.51 -11.72 14.23
CA LEU A 200 8.35 -12.56 15.10
C LEU A 200 7.79 -12.73 16.53
N LYS A 201 6.97 -11.77 17.00
CA LYS A 201 6.32 -11.78 18.32
C LYS A 201 4.93 -12.41 18.29
N TRP A 202 4.49 -12.92 17.18
CA TRP A 202 3.16 -13.54 17.03
C TRP A 202 3.19 -15.06 17.24
N GLY A 203 4.36 -15.63 17.52
CA GLY A 203 4.52 -17.07 17.67
C GLY A 203 4.34 -17.85 16.36
N ILE A 204 4.50 -17.18 15.23
CA ILE A 204 4.48 -17.83 13.93
C ILE A 204 5.83 -18.51 13.75
N THR A 205 5.80 -19.83 13.58
CA THR A 205 6.96 -20.62 13.20
C THR A 205 6.87 -20.93 11.72
N PHE A 206 7.98 -20.76 11.01
CA PHE A 206 8.09 -21.16 9.61
C PHE A 206 8.74 -22.54 9.55
N GLU A 207 8.32 -23.34 8.60
CA GLU A 207 9.03 -24.55 8.22
C GLU A 207 10.42 -24.19 7.67
N GLU A 208 11.31 -25.19 7.57
CA GLU A 208 12.63 -24.95 7.00
C GLU A 208 12.52 -24.36 5.59
N PRO A 209 13.46 -23.47 5.21
CA PRO A 209 13.44 -22.86 3.88
C PRO A 209 13.41 -23.93 2.79
N TYR A 210 12.49 -23.81 1.86
CA TYR A 210 12.45 -24.67 0.69
C TYR A 210 13.61 -24.29 -0.24
N GLU A 211 14.61 -25.14 -0.33
CA GLU A 211 15.71 -24.97 -1.27
C GLU A 211 15.26 -25.44 -2.67
N VAL A 212 15.24 -24.52 -3.61
CA VAL A 212 15.04 -24.83 -5.02
C VAL A 212 16.40 -25.10 -5.62
N GLU A 213 16.66 -26.32 -6.11
CA GLU A 213 17.83 -26.57 -6.94
C GLU A 213 17.86 -25.58 -8.12
N GLU A 214 18.86 -24.73 -8.19
CA GLU A 214 19.09 -23.88 -9.36
C GLU A 214 19.27 -24.80 -10.58
N LYS A 215 18.28 -24.79 -11.45
CA LYS A 215 18.45 -25.45 -12.75
C LYS A 215 19.59 -24.76 -13.46
N ALA A 216 20.71 -25.45 -13.57
CA ALA A 216 21.89 -24.97 -14.28
C ALA A 216 21.48 -24.26 -15.56
N ALA A 217 21.98 -23.05 -15.75
CA ALA A 217 21.68 -22.24 -16.92
C ALA A 217 21.92 -23.10 -18.18
N ARG A 218 20.88 -23.34 -18.96
CA ARG A 218 21.04 -24.02 -20.25
C ARG A 218 22.01 -23.18 -21.08
N LYS A 219 23.22 -23.69 -21.29
CA LYS A 219 24.10 -23.15 -22.32
C LYS A 219 23.31 -23.21 -23.62
N VAL A 220 22.98 -22.06 -24.15
CA VAL A 220 22.47 -21.93 -25.51
C VAL A 220 23.68 -22.18 -26.42
N ALA A 221 23.68 -23.32 -27.10
CA ALA A 221 24.63 -23.63 -28.14
C ALA A 221 24.29 -22.82 -29.38
#